data_63a63687545d21c3feef1e2250853c1f
#
_entry.id   63a63687545d21c3feef1e2250853c1f
#
_cell.length_a   1.000
_cell.length_b   1.000
_cell.length_c   1.000
_cell.angle_alpha   90.00
_cell.angle_beta   90.00
_cell.angle_gamma   90.00
#
_symmetry.space_group_name_H-M   'P 1'
#
loop_
_entity.id
_entity.type
_entity.pdbx_description
1 polymer ?
#
loop_
_entity_poly.entity_id
_entity_poly.type
_entity_poly.pdbx_seq_one_letter_code
_entity_poly.pdbx_strand_id
1 'polypeptide(L)'
;MVKAQRIIGEKVTAETRYFLSSLPMDAEKFSHPVRGHWGIENSLHWCLDVGMGEDDCRIRRKNADENLAVLRHIALNLLKQEKTQKCGIKAKGKLCCWDNDYLLRVLWG
;
A
#
# COMPACT_ATOMS: atom_id res chain seq x y z
N MET A 1 14.15 -13.30 -18.86
CA MET A 1 14.59 -14.07 -17.69
C MET A 1 15.42 -13.17 -16.78
N VAL A 2 15.08 -13.07 -15.51
CA VAL A 2 15.84 -12.33 -14.51
C VAL A 2 16.25 -13.30 -13.40
N LYS A 3 17.53 -13.31 -13.05
CA LYS A 3 18.03 -14.01 -11.86
C LYS A 3 18.17 -13.00 -10.74
N ALA A 4 17.42 -13.20 -9.66
CA ALA A 4 17.49 -12.39 -8.47
C ALA A 4 18.21 -13.16 -7.35
N GLN A 5 19.14 -12.52 -6.67
CA GLN A 5 19.77 -13.04 -5.48
C GLN A 5 19.35 -12.22 -4.27
N ARG A 6 18.96 -12.90 -3.22
CA ARG A 6 18.65 -12.28 -1.93
C ARG A 6 19.63 -12.78 -0.89
N ILE A 7 20.33 -11.86 -0.28
CA ILE A 7 21.34 -12.12 0.76
C ILE A 7 20.77 -11.62 2.09
N ILE A 8 20.61 -12.53 3.05
CA ILE A 8 20.17 -12.19 4.42
C ILE A 8 21.17 -12.84 5.38
N GLY A 9 22.07 -12.05 5.96
CA GLY A 9 23.19 -12.56 6.72
C GLY A 9 24.09 -13.46 5.86
N GLU A 10 24.31 -14.71 6.29
CA GLU A 10 25.08 -15.70 5.53
C GLU A 10 24.24 -16.50 4.51
N LYS A 11 22.91 -16.34 4.53
CA LYS A 11 22.02 -17.10 3.66
C LYS A 11 21.82 -16.40 2.32
N VAL A 12 22.25 -17.06 1.26
CA VAL A 12 22.05 -16.63 -0.12
C VAL A 12 20.96 -17.47 -0.75
N THR A 13 19.89 -16.84 -1.22
CA THR A 13 18.84 -17.51 -2.00
C THR A 13 18.84 -16.93 -3.41
N ALA A 14 18.84 -17.80 -4.41
CA ALA A 14 18.74 -17.43 -5.82
C ALA A 14 17.37 -17.85 -6.36
N GLU A 15 16.71 -16.93 -7.04
CA GLU A 15 15.43 -17.17 -7.68
C GLU A 15 15.48 -16.71 -9.14
N THR A 16 14.89 -17.51 -10.04
CA THR A 16 14.76 -17.17 -11.44
C THR A 16 13.31 -16.84 -11.73
N ARG A 17 13.07 -15.61 -12.24
CA ARG A 17 11.72 -15.15 -12.64
C ARG A 17 11.71 -14.83 -14.12
N TYR A 18 10.59 -15.12 -14.77
CA TYR A 18 10.35 -14.82 -16.17
C TYR A 18 9.35 -13.66 -16.28
N PHE A 19 9.69 -12.68 -17.10
CA PHE A 19 8.86 -11.52 -17.36
C PHE A 19 8.74 -11.30 -18.86
N LEU A 20 7.57 -10.85 -19.31
CA LEU A 20 7.36 -10.28 -20.63
C LEU A 20 7.48 -8.76 -20.53
N SER A 21 8.32 -8.17 -21.36
CA SER A 21 8.56 -6.73 -21.32
C SER A 21 8.91 -6.21 -22.72
N SER A 22 8.47 -5.00 -23.02
CA SER A 22 8.89 -4.21 -24.17
C SER A 22 10.20 -3.43 -23.93
N LEU A 23 10.71 -3.44 -22.69
CA LEU A 23 11.96 -2.79 -22.32
C LEU A 23 13.17 -3.57 -22.85
N PRO A 24 14.29 -2.89 -23.17
CA PRO A 24 15.52 -3.55 -23.55
C PRO A 24 16.05 -4.46 -22.43
N MET A 25 16.87 -5.45 -22.78
CA MET A 25 17.44 -6.43 -21.84
C MET A 25 18.55 -5.79 -20.98
N ASP A 26 18.16 -4.87 -20.11
CA ASP A 26 19.00 -4.18 -19.14
C ASP A 26 18.42 -4.40 -17.74
N ALA A 27 19.17 -5.09 -16.89
CA ALA A 27 18.70 -5.49 -15.55
C ALA A 27 18.45 -4.26 -14.66
N GLU A 28 19.24 -3.20 -14.76
CA GLU A 28 19.09 -1.99 -13.97
C GLU A 28 17.81 -1.25 -14.38
N LYS A 29 17.62 -0.99 -15.67
CA LYS A 29 16.41 -0.35 -16.20
C LYS A 29 15.16 -1.16 -15.93
N PHE A 30 15.25 -2.50 -15.99
CA PHE A 30 14.13 -3.38 -15.69
C PHE A 30 13.79 -3.44 -14.22
N SER A 31 14.77 -3.32 -13.32
CA SER A 31 14.55 -3.37 -11.87
C SER A 31 13.68 -2.22 -11.35
N HIS A 32 13.75 -1.05 -11.99
CA HIS A 32 13.05 0.14 -11.56
C HIS A 32 11.52 0.01 -11.62
N PRO A 33 10.88 -0.36 -12.76
CA PRO A 33 9.44 -0.58 -12.81
C PRO A 33 8.98 -1.75 -11.95
N VAL A 34 9.78 -2.82 -11.83
CA VAL A 34 9.44 -3.96 -10.96
C VAL A 34 9.41 -3.53 -9.50
N ARG A 35 10.40 -2.77 -9.03
CA ARG A 35 10.40 -2.23 -7.66
C ARG A 35 9.28 -1.23 -7.41
N GLY A 36 8.98 -0.38 -8.41
CA GLY A 36 7.85 0.55 -8.35
C GLY A 36 6.52 -0.17 -8.18
N HIS A 37 6.29 -1.23 -8.95
CA HIS A 37 5.10 -2.09 -8.81
C HIS A 37 4.96 -2.69 -7.41
N TRP A 38 6.02 -3.30 -6.89
CA TRP A 38 6.02 -3.84 -5.53
C TRP A 38 5.91 -2.75 -4.45
N GLY A 39 6.40 -1.55 -4.74
CA GLY A 39 6.22 -0.39 -3.86
C GLY A 39 4.75 0.00 -3.72
N ILE A 40 3.99 0.04 -4.82
CA ILE A 40 2.55 0.31 -4.82
C ILE A 40 1.80 -0.81 -4.09
N GLU A 41 2.11 -2.08 -4.39
CA GLU A 41 1.49 -3.23 -3.76
C GLU A 41 1.63 -3.17 -2.23
N ASN A 42 2.83 -2.96 -1.73
CA ASN A 42 3.09 -2.95 -0.28
C ASN A 42 2.64 -1.65 0.41
N SER A 43 2.69 -0.50 -0.26
CA SER A 43 2.41 0.78 0.39
C SER A 43 0.98 1.26 0.24
N LEU A 44 0.26 0.83 -0.78
CA LEU A 44 -1.11 1.24 -1.06
C LEU A 44 -2.08 0.07 -0.89
N HIS A 45 -1.99 -0.96 -1.74
CA HIS A 45 -2.95 -2.07 -1.75
C HIS A 45 -2.99 -2.79 -0.39
N TRP A 46 -1.85 -3.17 0.15
CA TRP A 46 -1.79 -3.80 1.46
C TRP A 46 -2.39 -2.92 2.58
N CYS A 47 -2.19 -1.60 2.52
CA CYS A 47 -2.78 -0.69 3.51
C CYS A 47 -4.30 -0.59 3.38
N LEU A 48 -4.85 -0.63 2.16
CA LEU A 48 -6.29 -0.62 1.92
C LEU A 48 -6.92 -1.94 2.39
N ASP A 49 -6.29 -3.07 2.08
CA ASP A 49 -6.83 -4.39 2.42
C ASP A 49 -6.74 -4.66 3.93
N VAL A 50 -5.55 -4.59 4.51
CA VAL A 50 -5.32 -4.91 5.93
C VAL A 50 -5.76 -3.77 6.84
N GLY A 51 -5.55 -2.52 6.43
CA GLY A 51 -5.88 -1.32 7.22
C GLY A 51 -7.36 -0.99 7.21
N MET A 52 -8.02 -1.11 6.06
CA MET A 52 -9.39 -0.64 5.81
C MET A 52 -10.36 -1.75 5.39
N GLY A 53 -9.89 -2.99 5.24
CA GLY A 53 -10.73 -4.14 4.87
C GLY A 53 -11.37 -4.00 3.49
N GLU A 54 -10.63 -3.48 2.50
CA GLU A 54 -11.17 -3.24 1.17
C GLU A 54 -11.60 -4.52 0.48
N ASP A 55 -10.81 -5.58 0.56
CA ASP A 55 -11.09 -6.90 -0.01
C ASP A 55 -12.33 -7.57 0.60
N ASP A 56 -12.62 -7.29 1.87
CA ASP A 56 -13.78 -7.83 2.58
C ASP A 56 -15.08 -7.07 2.26
N CYS A 57 -15.00 -5.95 1.56
CA CYS A 57 -16.14 -5.10 1.25
C CYS A 57 -17.02 -5.74 0.16
N ARG A 58 -18.24 -6.09 0.52
CA ARG A 58 -19.21 -6.74 -0.38
C ARG A 58 -20.30 -5.79 -0.89
N ILE A 59 -20.15 -4.51 -0.70
CA ILE A 59 -21.12 -3.51 -1.17
C ILE A 59 -21.00 -3.39 -2.68
N ARG A 60 -22.12 -3.63 -3.39
CA ARG A 60 -22.18 -3.63 -4.88
C ARG A 60 -23.38 -2.88 -5.41
N ARG A 61 -24.04 -2.05 -4.60
CA ARG A 61 -25.25 -1.32 -5.01
C ARG A 61 -24.90 -0.07 -5.82
N LYS A 62 -25.25 -0.06 -7.10
CA LYS A 62 -24.93 1.04 -8.02
C LYS A 62 -23.42 1.31 -8.04
N ASN A 63 -22.99 2.56 -7.79
CA ASN A 63 -21.59 2.99 -7.75
C ASN A 63 -21.04 3.04 -6.30
N ALA A 64 -21.63 2.30 -5.36
CA ALA A 64 -21.27 2.40 -3.96
C ALA A 64 -19.88 1.81 -3.68
N ASP A 65 -19.46 0.79 -4.39
CA ASP A 65 -18.12 0.20 -4.33
C ASP A 65 -17.04 1.19 -4.79
N GLU A 66 -17.23 1.85 -5.93
CA GLU A 66 -16.33 2.88 -6.44
C GLU A 66 -16.24 4.07 -5.48
N ASN A 67 -17.38 4.55 -4.98
CA ASN A 67 -17.42 5.67 -4.05
C ASN A 67 -16.71 5.34 -2.73
N LEU A 68 -16.89 4.12 -2.21
CA LEU A 68 -16.19 3.66 -1.01
C LEU A 68 -14.69 3.51 -1.24
N ALA A 69 -14.26 3.04 -2.42
CA ALA A 69 -12.85 2.98 -2.77
C ALA A 69 -12.23 4.39 -2.74
N VAL A 70 -12.88 5.38 -3.36
CA VAL A 70 -12.42 6.77 -3.33
C VAL A 70 -12.33 7.31 -1.90
N LEU A 71 -13.35 7.07 -1.07
CA LEU A 71 -13.33 7.50 0.34
C LEU A 71 -12.20 6.85 1.14
N ARG A 72 -11.91 5.56 0.92
CA ARG A 72 -10.78 4.88 1.55
C ARG A 72 -9.44 5.48 1.13
N HIS A 73 -9.27 5.81 -0.15
CA HIS A 73 -8.06 6.47 -0.64
C HIS A 73 -7.86 7.84 0.00
N ILE A 74 -8.92 8.65 0.12
CA ILE A 74 -8.87 9.95 0.81
C ILE A 74 -8.48 9.75 2.28
N ALA A 75 -9.16 8.85 3.00
CA ALA A 75 -8.88 8.57 4.40
C ALA A 75 -7.45 8.06 4.60
N LEU A 76 -6.96 7.17 3.73
CA LEU A 76 -5.59 6.67 3.78
C LEU A 76 -4.57 7.81 3.62
N ASN A 77 -4.81 8.74 2.69
CA ASN A 77 -3.93 9.88 2.47
C ASN A 77 -3.88 10.80 3.70
N LEU A 78 -5.03 11.12 4.29
CA LEU A 78 -5.12 11.93 5.51
C LEU A 78 -4.39 11.27 6.68
N LEU A 79 -4.62 9.97 6.92
CA LEU A 79 -3.95 9.22 7.98
C LEU A 79 -2.44 9.09 7.76
N LYS A 80 -1.97 9.05 6.50
CA LYS A 80 -0.54 9.05 6.16
C LYS A 80 0.11 10.42 6.37
N GLN A 81 -0.61 11.50 6.13
CA GLN A 81 -0.12 12.87 6.34
C GLN A 81 0.02 13.20 7.82
N GLU A 82 -0.86 12.69 8.66
CA GLU A 82 -0.80 12.86 10.10
C GLU A 82 0.45 12.16 10.67
N LYS A 83 1.33 12.89 11.37
CA LYS A 83 2.63 12.42 11.87
C LYS A 83 2.79 12.47 13.40
N THR A 84 1.80 12.99 14.12
CA THR A 84 1.91 13.12 15.58
C THR A 84 1.89 11.75 16.26
N GLN A 85 1.15 10.78 15.69
CA GLN A 85 1.09 9.41 16.19
C GLN A 85 1.96 8.47 15.34
N LYS A 86 2.91 7.80 16.01
CA LYS A 86 3.81 6.81 15.38
C LYS A 86 3.22 5.40 15.45
N CYS A 87 2.04 5.21 14.88
CA CYS A 87 1.39 3.90 14.81
C CYS A 87 0.88 3.60 13.39
N GLY A 88 0.50 2.35 13.15
CA GLY A 88 0.01 1.92 11.84
C GLY A 88 -1.36 2.51 11.49
N ILE A 89 -1.69 2.51 10.19
CA ILE A 89 -2.94 3.10 9.64
C ILE A 89 -4.18 2.58 10.34
N LYS A 90 -4.26 1.27 10.61
CA LYS A 90 -5.39 0.67 11.32
C LYS A 90 -5.56 1.22 12.74
N ALA A 91 -4.46 1.42 13.46
CA ALA A 91 -4.49 2.01 14.79
C ALA A 91 -4.89 3.49 14.75
N LYS A 92 -4.37 4.26 13.81
CA LYS A 92 -4.78 5.66 13.58
C LYS A 92 -6.27 5.77 13.27
N GLY A 93 -6.81 4.89 12.42
CA GLY A 93 -8.25 4.83 12.15
C GLY A 93 -9.08 4.58 13.41
N LYS A 94 -8.63 3.66 14.29
CA LYS A 94 -9.29 3.43 15.59
C LYS A 94 -9.22 4.65 16.52
N LEU A 95 -8.07 5.33 16.56
CA LEU A 95 -7.93 6.57 17.33
C LEU A 95 -8.92 7.64 16.88
N CYS A 96 -9.13 7.81 15.57
CA CYS A 96 -10.15 8.72 15.04
C CYS A 96 -11.58 8.39 15.52
N CYS A 97 -11.87 7.11 15.81
CA CYS A 97 -13.17 6.71 16.33
C CYS A 97 -13.34 7.01 17.84
N TRP A 98 -12.24 7.11 18.58
CA TRP A 98 -12.26 7.25 20.04
C TRP A 98 -11.93 8.66 20.52
N ASP A 99 -11.25 9.46 19.70
CA ASP A 99 -10.76 10.78 20.03
C ASP A 99 -11.13 11.77 18.92
N ASN A 100 -12.10 12.63 19.22
CA ASN A 100 -12.59 13.65 18.30
C ASN A 100 -11.54 14.71 18.00
N ASP A 101 -10.68 15.05 18.94
CA ASP A 101 -9.61 16.04 18.73
C ASP A 101 -8.54 15.47 17.78
N TYR A 102 -8.26 14.17 17.91
CA TYR A 102 -7.39 13.49 16.96
C TYR A 102 -8.03 13.41 15.58
N LEU A 103 -9.33 13.09 15.48
CA LEU A 103 -10.06 13.08 14.20
C LEU A 103 -10.00 14.46 13.52
N LEU A 104 -10.27 15.54 14.24
CA LEU A 104 -10.18 16.90 13.69
C LEU A 104 -8.76 17.23 13.21
N ARG A 105 -7.73 16.78 13.92
CA ARG A 105 -6.33 16.95 13.51
C ARG A 105 -6.03 16.18 12.21
N VAL A 106 -6.53 14.98 12.05
CA VAL A 106 -6.38 14.20 10.81
C VAL A 106 -7.09 14.89 9.63
N LEU A 107 -8.24 15.51 9.86
CA LEU A 107 -9.03 16.17 8.81
C LEU A 107 -8.46 17.53 8.40
N TRP A 108 -7.96 18.32 9.34
CA TRP A 108 -7.57 19.73 9.11
C TRP A 108 -6.05 19.97 9.15
N GLY A 109 -5.28 19.00 9.59
CA GLY A 109 -3.81 19.08 9.70
C GLY A 109 -3.36 19.53 11.07
#